data_90f9773f12765734fca02e4469cfaff2
#
_entry.id   90f9773f12765734fca02e4469cfaff2
#
_cell.length_a   1.000
_cell.length_b   1.000
_cell.length_c   1.000
_cell.angle_alpha   90.00
_cell.angle_beta   90.00
_cell.angle_gamma   90.00
#
_symmetry.space_group_name_H-M   'P 1'
#
loop_
_entity.id
_entity.type
_entity.pdbx_description
1 polymer ?
#
loop_
_entity_poly.entity_id
_entity_poly.type
_entity_poly.pdbx_seq_one_letter_code
_entity_poly.pdbx_strand_id
1 'polypeptide(L)'
;MPHYTESQITAANQTDLVAFLMSRGETLKRCGNQYLWERHQVWLHGYEWYTHYESKGGYAVSFVMRYYGLSFQNAIAELLGDSVPNAEKK
;
A
#
# COMPACT_ATOMS: atom_id res chain seq x y z
N MET A 1 -2.91 -0.63 -22.33
CA MET A 1 -2.38 -0.90 -21.05
C MET A 1 -1.66 0.27 -20.50
N PRO A 2 -2.06 0.76 -19.39
CA PRO A 2 -1.39 1.95 -18.86
C PRO A 2 0.01 1.62 -18.40
N HIS A 3 0.89 2.56 -18.61
CA HIS A 3 2.24 2.44 -18.13
C HIS A 3 2.50 3.57 -17.15
N TYR A 4 3.15 3.26 -16.07
CA TYR A 4 3.46 4.26 -15.08
C TYR A 4 4.94 4.62 -15.17
N THR A 5 5.25 5.90 -14.99
CA THR A 5 6.64 6.33 -14.99
C THR A 5 7.30 5.91 -13.68
N GLU A 6 8.62 5.98 -13.66
CA GLU A 6 9.34 5.67 -12.43
C GLU A 6 8.93 6.60 -11.31
N SER A 7 8.67 7.87 -11.62
CA SER A 7 8.20 8.80 -10.60
C SER A 7 6.88 8.36 -10.01
N GLN A 8 5.99 7.87 -10.83
CA GLN A 8 4.69 7.42 -10.35
C GLN A 8 4.84 6.16 -9.52
N ILE A 9 5.69 5.26 -9.94
CA ILE A 9 5.92 4.03 -9.18
C ILE A 9 6.54 4.37 -7.82
N THR A 10 7.50 5.28 -7.81
CA THR A 10 8.12 5.70 -6.57
C THR A 10 7.09 6.37 -5.65
N ALA A 11 6.24 7.22 -6.21
CA ALA A 11 5.22 7.87 -5.40
C ALA A 11 4.26 6.85 -4.80
N ALA A 12 3.87 5.86 -5.59
CA ALA A 12 2.99 4.81 -5.08
C ALA A 12 3.67 4.03 -3.95
N ASN A 13 4.96 3.73 -4.12
CA ASN A 13 5.68 3.00 -3.08
C ASN A 13 5.90 3.81 -1.82
N GLN A 14 5.75 5.11 -1.88
CA GLN A 14 5.91 5.96 -0.70
C GLN A 14 4.58 6.40 -0.12
N THR A 15 3.50 5.76 -0.51
CA THR A 15 2.18 6.05 0.06
C THR A 15 2.15 5.57 1.50
N ASP A 16 1.68 6.43 2.39
CA ASP A 16 1.57 6.07 3.81
C ASP A 16 0.54 4.97 3.97
N LEU A 17 0.99 3.79 4.32
CA LEU A 17 0.10 2.64 4.45
C LEU A 17 -0.87 2.78 5.61
N VAL A 18 -0.47 3.45 6.67
CA VAL A 18 -1.37 3.67 7.79
C VAL A 18 -2.57 4.50 7.33
N ALA A 19 -2.29 5.61 6.65
CA ALA A 19 -3.38 6.46 6.16
C ALA A 19 -4.21 5.74 5.13
N PHE A 20 -3.56 4.95 4.27
CA PHE A 20 -4.26 4.20 3.23
C PHE A 20 -5.25 3.22 3.86
N LEU A 21 -4.81 2.46 4.85
CA LEU A 21 -5.69 1.47 5.49
C LEU A 21 -6.79 2.13 6.28
N MET A 22 -6.49 3.23 6.95
CA MET A 22 -7.53 3.93 7.69
C MET A 22 -8.59 4.49 6.76
N SER A 23 -8.19 4.95 5.58
CA SER A 23 -9.16 5.43 4.62
C SER A 23 -10.04 4.33 4.06
N ARG A 24 -9.61 3.08 4.21
CA ARG A 24 -10.40 1.93 3.79
C ARG A 24 -11.22 1.35 4.92
N GLY A 25 -11.23 2.01 6.08
CA GLY A 25 -12.02 1.54 7.20
C GLY A 25 -11.35 0.48 8.05
N GLU A 26 -10.05 0.26 7.86
CA GLU A 26 -9.35 -0.72 8.66
C GLU A 26 -8.99 -0.15 10.02
N THR A 27 -8.92 -1.01 11.02
CA THR A 27 -8.56 -0.61 12.36
C THR A 27 -7.12 -1.01 12.62
N LEU A 28 -6.32 -0.05 13.06
CA LEU A 28 -4.92 -0.28 13.34
C LEU A 28 -4.64 0.03 14.79
N LYS A 29 -3.74 -0.73 15.39
CA LYS A 29 -3.36 -0.51 16.77
C LYS A 29 -2.01 0.19 16.79
N ARG A 30 -1.94 1.32 17.46
CA ARG A 30 -0.69 2.05 17.54
C ARG A 30 0.22 1.45 18.59
N CYS A 31 1.47 1.20 18.21
CA CYS A 31 2.47 0.65 19.11
C CYS A 31 3.74 1.47 18.95
N GLY A 32 3.91 2.47 19.79
CA GLY A 32 5.05 3.37 19.67
C GLY A 32 4.94 4.19 18.39
N ASN A 33 5.95 4.11 17.55
CA ASN A 33 5.91 4.82 16.28
C ASN A 33 5.57 3.89 15.12
N GLN A 34 4.97 2.75 15.43
CA GLN A 34 4.51 1.81 14.42
C GLN A 34 3.05 1.51 14.65
N TYR A 35 2.42 0.89 13.65
CA TYR A 35 1.04 0.46 13.77
C TYR A 35 0.96 -1.02 13.46
N LEU A 36 0.08 -1.72 14.16
CA LEU A 36 -0.14 -3.14 13.92
C LEU A 36 -1.50 -3.34 13.28
N TRP A 37 -1.53 -3.97 12.13
CA TRP A 37 -2.77 -4.36 11.48
C TRP A 37 -3.08 -5.77 11.99
N GLU A 38 -3.84 -5.84 13.06
CA GLU A 38 -4.03 -7.09 13.78
C GLU A 38 -4.70 -8.16 12.94
N ARG A 39 -5.54 -7.75 12.01
CA ARG A 39 -6.23 -8.70 11.17
C ARG A 39 -5.26 -9.63 10.45
N HIS A 40 -4.13 -9.13 10.03
CA HIS A 40 -3.14 -9.91 9.31
C HIS A 40 -1.80 -9.96 10.02
N GLN A 41 -1.71 -9.41 11.22
CA GLN A 41 -0.47 -9.39 11.99
C GLN A 41 0.67 -8.75 11.20
N VAL A 42 0.38 -7.61 10.59
CA VAL A 42 1.35 -6.88 9.80
C VAL A 42 1.73 -5.59 10.52
N TRP A 43 3.02 -5.36 10.63
CA TRP A 43 3.53 -4.13 11.22
C TRP A 43 3.73 -3.10 10.14
N LEU A 44 3.30 -1.87 10.42
CA LEU A 44 3.34 -0.78 9.45
C LEU A 44 4.13 0.38 10.02
N HIS A 45 4.98 0.95 9.19
CA HIS A 45 5.75 2.12 9.57
C HIS A 45 5.86 3.01 8.34
N GLY A 46 5.01 4.03 8.25
CA GLY A 46 4.95 4.86 7.07
C GLY A 46 4.53 4.07 5.86
N TYR A 47 5.40 3.99 4.88
CA TYR A 47 5.07 3.22 3.66
C TYR A 47 5.72 1.83 3.66
N GLU A 48 6.29 1.42 4.79
CA GLU A 48 6.91 0.11 4.91
C GLU A 48 6.04 -0.82 5.72
N TRP A 49 6.12 -2.10 5.40
CA TRP A 49 5.36 -3.11 6.14
C TRP A 49 6.24 -4.32 6.40
N TYR A 50 5.87 -5.08 7.43
CA TYR A 50 6.62 -6.28 7.76
C TYR A 50 5.72 -7.26 8.50
N THR A 51 5.82 -8.54 8.15
CA THR A 51 5.09 -9.56 8.88
C THR A 51 6.09 -10.60 9.38
N HIS A 52 6.05 -10.82 10.69
CA HIS A 52 6.96 -11.76 11.31
C HIS A 52 6.65 -13.20 10.97
N TYR A 53 5.38 -13.50 10.73
CA TYR A 53 5.01 -14.87 10.39
C TYR A 53 5.76 -15.39 9.19
N GLU A 54 5.97 -14.56 8.20
CA GLU A 54 6.59 -14.99 6.97
C GLU A 54 7.94 -14.36 6.76
N SER A 55 8.38 -13.54 7.70
CA SER A 55 9.65 -12.82 7.59
C SER A 55 9.73 -12.07 6.28
N LYS A 56 8.64 -11.41 5.93
CA LYS A 56 8.57 -10.66 4.69
C LYS A 56 8.17 -9.23 4.96
N GLY A 57 8.60 -8.35 4.09
CA GLY A 57 8.26 -6.96 4.19
C GLY A 57 8.49 -6.28 2.86
N GLY A 58 8.24 -4.99 2.81
CA GLY A 58 8.43 -4.24 1.59
C GLY A 58 7.81 -2.88 1.66
N TYR A 59 7.42 -2.38 0.51
CA TYR A 59 6.85 -1.05 0.39
C TYR A 59 5.38 -1.12 -0.01
N ALA A 60 4.79 0.04 -0.24
CA ALA A 60 3.35 0.11 -0.40
C ALA A 60 2.82 -0.71 -1.55
N VAL A 61 3.50 -0.70 -2.70
CA VAL A 61 2.97 -1.43 -3.86
C VAL A 61 2.89 -2.92 -3.57
N SER A 62 3.96 -3.50 -3.01
CA SER A 62 3.94 -4.93 -2.71
C SER A 62 2.90 -5.27 -1.65
N PHE A 63 2.66 -4.36 -0.70
CA PHE A 63 1.65 -4.56 0.31
C PHE A 63 0.26 -4.70 -0.34
N VAL A 64 -0.07 -3.79 -1.23
CA VAL A 64 -1.38 -3.81 -1.86
C VAL A 64 -1.51 -5.02 -2.77
N MET A 65 -0.47 -5.36 -3.50
CA MET A 65 -0.51 -6.56 -4.34
C MET A 65 -0.80 -7.79 -3.50
N ARG A 66 -0.16 -7.88 -2.33
CA ARG A 66 -0.26 -9.07 -1.50
C ARG A 66 -1.61 -9.17 -0.78
N TYR A 67 -2.02 -8.10 -0.15
CA TYR A 67 -3.19 -8.16 0.72
C TYR A 67 -4.50 -7.81 0.05
N TYR A 68 -4.44 -7.18 -1.11
CA TYR A 68 -5.64 -6.87 -1.87
C TYR A 68 -5.74 -7.69 -3.15
N GLY A 69 -4.73 -8.51 -3.42
CA GLY A 69 -4.78 -9.41 -4.57
C GLY A 69 -4.76 -8.69 -5.90
N LEU A 70 -4.05 -7.57 -5.99
CA LEU A 70 -4.05 -6.77 -7.20
C LEU A 70 -2.78 -6.99 -8.00
N SER A 71 -2.89 -6.73 -9.31
CA SER A 71 -1.71 -6.74 -10.15
C SER A 71 -0.85 -5.53 -9.82
N PHE A 72 0.38 -5.52 -10.33
CA PHE A 72 1.28 -4.40 -10.10
C PHE A 72 0.65 -3.08 -10.53
N GLN A 73 0.08 -3.03 -11.72
CA GLN A 73 -0.49 -1.79 -12.21
C GLN A 73 -1.74 -1.39 -11.44
N ASN A 74 -2.58 -2.35 -11.11
CA ASN A 74 -3.77 -2.03 -10.32
C ASN A 74 -3.41 -1.58 -8.92
N ALA A 75 -2.34 -2.13 -8.35
CA ALA A 75 -1.88 -1.70 -7.04
C ALA A 75 -1.42 -0.24 -7.09
N ILE A 76 -0.69 0.13 -8.13
CA ILE A 76 -0.25 1.50 -8.26
C ILE A 76 -1.44 2.43 -8.41
N ALA A 77 -2.44 2.04 -9.20
CA ALA A 77 -3.62 2.85 -9.36
C ALA A 77 -4.34 3.06 -8.04
N GLU A 78 -4.46 2.02 -7.24
CA GLU A 78 -5.11 2.17 -5.95
C GLU A 78 -4.35 3.12 -5.03
N LEU A 79 -3.04 3.02 -5.04
CA LEU A 79 -2.24 3.85 -4.15
C LEU A 79 -2.20 5.30 -4.59
N LEU A 80 -2.21 5.55 -5.89
CA LEU A 80 -2.19 6.92 -6.39
C LEU A 80 -3.57 7.56 -6.35
N GLY A 81 -4.60 6.77 -6.28
CA GLY A 81 -5.96 7.29 -6.24
C GLY A 81 -6.27 8.10 -7.48
N ASP A 82 -6.76 9.30 -7.28
CA ASP A 82 -7.17 10.13 -8.40
C ASP A 82 -6.00 10.66 -9.20
N SER A 83 -4.80 10.37 -8.77
CA SER A 83 -3.63 10.81 -9.52
C SER A 83 -3.35 9.90 -10.71
N VAL A 84 -4.11 8.84 -10.86
CA VAL A 84 -3.90 7.93 -11.97
C VAL A 84 -4.15 8.65 -13.25
N PRO A 85 -3.22 8.61 -14.14
CA PRO A 85 -3.42 9.34 -15.32
C PRO A 85 -4.31 8.63 -16.22
N ASN A 86 -4.65 7.91 -16.54
CA ASN A 86 -5.35 7.41 -17.48
C ASN A 86 -6.56 7.40 -17.40
N ALA A 87 -6.72 7.74 -17.39
CA ALA A 87 -7.69 7.85 -17.33
C ALA A 87 -8.51 7.03 -17.89
N GLU A 88 -8.32 6.29 -18.04
CA GLU A 88 -9.08 5.50 -18.55
C GLU A 88 -10.19 5.50 -17.99
N LYS A 89 -10.29 6.17 -17.55
CA LYS A 89 -11.27 6.31 -17.20
C LYS A 89 -12.09 6.69 -17.81
N LYS A 90 -12.23 6.53 -18.21
CA LYS A 90 -13.00 6.83 -18.75
C LYS A 90 -13.67 6.99 -18.43
#